data_f8e90810f23ee81dc652c9af97b0965c
#
_entry.id   f8e90810f23ee81dc652c9af97b0965c
#
_cell.length_a   1.000
_cell.length_b   1.000
_cell.length_c   1.000
_cell.angle_alpha   90.00
_cell.angle_beta   90.00
_cell.angle_gamma   90.00
#
_symmetry.space_group_name_H-M   'P 1'
#
loop_
_entity.id
_entity.type
_entity.pdbx_description
1 polymer ?
#
loop_
_entity_poly.entity_id
_entity_poly.type
_entity_poly.pdbx_seq_one_letter_code
_entity_poly.pdbx_strand_id
1 'polypeptide(L)'
;PSPDFVDGEDIFGLKSISISTSQITGNEITPEFGGRVTFDKLRNMDWRVRPGYSDSRGLPLAFNTTYNGDGFSCSLRGFYLDDDLAKDFHPLGRPITRDNSQRYLINWKNRWQLNEQWALDADLDIASDHLVSPEFFRRSWLIRDDAESTVGLFNRADDYYFSATVTLP
;
A
#
# COMPACT_ATOMS: atom_id res chain seq x y z
N PRO A 1 12.33 25.25 -17.62
CA PRO A 1 13.42 24.84 -16.74
C PRO A 1 13.26 23.36 -16.47
N SER A 2 14.29 22.56 -16.84
CA SER A 2 14.34 21.14 -16.49
C SER A 2 14.46 21.05 -14.98
N PRO A 3 13.82 20.07 -14.31
CA PRO A 3 14.07 19.84 -12.90
C PRO A 3 15.55 19.50 -12.74
N ASP A 4 16.27 20.27 -11.94
CA ASP A 4 17.63 19.98 -11.54
C ASP A 4 17.59 18.72 -10.68
N PHE A 5 17.92 17.57 -11.25
CA PHE A 5 18.13 16.35 -10.49
C PHE A 5 19.39 16.55 -9.64
N VAL A 6 19.24 16.47 -8.34
CA VAL A 6 20.37 16.50 -7.40
C VAL A 6 21.17 15.22 -7.61
N ASP A 7 22.44 15.39 -8.01
CA ASP A 7 23.39 14.31 -8.26
C ASP A 7 23.48 13.35 -7.06
N GLY A 8 23.29 12.04 -7.28
CA GLY A 8 23.64 11.00 -6.33
C GLY A 8 22.52 10.11 -5.79
N GLU A 9 21.27 10.26 -6.27
CA GLU A 9 20.18 9.42 -5.80
C GLU A 9 19.95 8.21 -6.71
N ASP A 10 19.81 7.03 -6.10
CA ASP A 10 19.43 5.77 -6.74
C ASP A 10 18.00 5.87 -7.29
N ILE A 11 17.83 6.45 -8.48
CA ILE A 11 16.54 6.61 -9.13
C ILE A 11 15.91 5.24 -9.41
N PHE A 12 16.74 4.24 -9.67
CA PHE A 12 16.33 2.87 -9.92
C PHE A 12 17.42 1.89 -9.55
N GLY A 13 17.07 0.80 -8.86
CA GLY A 13 17.98 -0.29 -8.55
C GLY A 13 17.30 -1.50 -7.92
N LEU A 14 17.96 -2.66 -8.01
CA LEU A 14 17.59 -3.85 -7.26
C LEU A 14 17.95 -3.59 -5.78
N LYS A 15 16.96 -3.67 -4.90
CA LYS A 15 17.13 -3.43 -3.46
C LYS A 15 17.30 -4.72 -2.69
N SER A 16 16.54 -5.76 -3.04
CA SER A 16 16.60 -7.07 -2.38
C SER A 16 16.04 -8.18 -3.27
N ILE A 17 16.34 -9.41 -2.90
CA ILE A 17 15.64 -10.59 -3.39
C ILE A 17 15.22 -11.39 -2.17
N SER A 18 13.93 -11.67 -2.05
CA SER A 18 13.36 -12.52 -1.01
C SER A 18 13.02 -13.88 -1.59
N ILE A 19 13.35 -14.94 -0.85
CA ILE A 19 12.94 -16.30 -1.14
C ILE A 19 12.24 -16.81 0.10
N SER A 20 11.02 -17.28 -0.05
CA SER A 20 10.21 -17.79 1.06
C SER A 20 9.46 -19.04 0.66
N THR A 21 9.06 -19.82 1.66
CA THR A 21 8.19 -20.98 1.50
C THR A 21 7.07 -20.88 2.52
N SER A 22 5.84 -21.01 2.07
CA SER A 22 4.67 -21.03 2.94
C SER A 22 3.63 -22.04 2.46
N GLN A 23 2.70 -22.41 3.33
CA GLN A 23 1.59 -23.27 2.96
C GLN A 23 0.57 -22.55 2.04
N ILE A 24 0.59 -21.23 2.02
CA ILE A 24 -0.33 -20.41 1.24
C ILE A 24 0.21 -20.14 -0.16
N THR A 25 1.47 -19.72 -0.25
CA THR A 25 2.09 -19.29 -1.51
C THR A 25 3.03 -20.34 -2.12
N GLY A 26 3.27 -21.46 -1.42
CA GLY A 26 4.30 -22.42 -1.83
C GLY A 26 5.70 -21.81 -1.75
N ASN A 27 6.55 -22.11 -2.73
CA ASN A 27 7.85 -21.48 -2.88
C ASN A 27 7.68 -20.16 -3.66
N GLU A 28 8.18 -19.08 -3.09
CA GLU A 28 8.04 -17.75 -3.66
C GLU A 28 9.41 -17.08 -3.80
N ILE A 29 9.62 -16.43 -4.93
CA ILE A 29 10.78 -15.58 -5.21
C ILE A 29 10.28 -14.19 -5.53
N THR A 30 10.73 -13.20 -4.79
CA THR A 30 10.26 -11.82 -4.93
C THR A 30 11.47 -10.86 -4.95
N PRO A 31 11.95 -10.44 -6.13
CA PRO A 31 12.87 -9.33 -6.24
C PRO A 31 12.16 -8.01 -5.91
N GLU A 32 12.86 -7.11 -5.23
CA GLU A 32 12.40 -5.75 -4.96
C GLU A 32 13.26 -4.75 -5.72
N PHE A 33 12.63 -3.96 -6.55
CA PHE A 33 13.22 -2.81 -7.22
C PHE A 33 12.67 -1.54 -6.60
N GLY A 34 13.49 -0.50 -6.60
CA GLY A 34 13.02 0.77 -6.05
C GLY A 34 14.05 1.87 -6.18
N GLY A 35 13.64 3.04 -5.79
CA GLY A 35 14.46 4.23 -5.82
C GLY A 35 13.84 5.39 -5.06
N ARG A 36 14.62 6.45 -4.99
CA ARG A 36 14.18 7.75 -4.47
C ARG A 36 14.39 8.80 -5.55
N VAL A 37 13.41 9.67 -5.68
CA VAL A 37 13.50 10.89 -6.50
C VAL A 37 13.34 12.07 -5.58
N THR A 38 14.33 12.94 -5.56
CA THR A 38 14.26 14.20 -4.83
C THR A 38 14.04 15.33 -5.83
N PHE A 39 12.95 16.06 -5.66
CA PHE A 39 12.60 17.19 -6.54
C PHE A 39 13.25 18.49 -6.03
N ASP A 40 13.35 18.62 -4.69
CA ASP A 40 14.06 19.70 -3.99
C ASP A 40 14.24 19.30 -2.52
N LYS A 41 14.70 20.24 -1.67
CA LYS A 41 14.97 19.96 -0.24
C LYS A 41 13.75 19.51 0.57
N LEU A 42 12.55 19.83 0.10
CA LEU A 42 11.28 19.56 0.81
C LEU A 42 10.42 18.50 0.14
N ARG A 43 10.71 18.15 -1.14
CA ARG A 43 9.88 17.24 -1.92
C ARG A 43 10.66 16.04 -2.38
N ASN A 44 10.21 14.86 -1.97
CA ASN A 44 10.79 13.59 -2.37
C ASN A 44 9.71 12.53 -2.60
N MET A 45 10.05 11.55 -3.42
CA MET A 45 9.23 10.37 -3.68
C MET A 45 10.08 9.12 -3.57
N ASP A 46 9.69 8.22 -2.68
CA ASP A 46 10.21 6.85 -2.62
C ASP A 46 9.25 5.93 -3.35
N TRP A 47 9.77 5.00 -4.14
CA TRP A 47 8.94 3.98 -4.79
C TRP A 47 9.61 2.62 -4.74
N ARG A 48 8.80 1.58 -4.70
CA ARG A 48 9.23 0.17 -4.73
C ARG A 48 8.24 -0.65 -5.52
N VAL A 49 8.76 -1.59 -6.30
CA VAL A 49 7.99 -2.59 -7.04
C VAL A 49 8.57 -3.96 -6.75
N ARG A 50 7.71 -4.90 -6.47
CA ARG A 50 8.03 -6.29 -6.16
C ARG A 50 7.25 -7.23 -7.08
N PRO A 51 7.75 -7.49 -8.30
CA PRO A 51 7.25 -8.59 -9.09
C PRO A 51 7.68 -9.90 -8.43
N GLY A 52 6.78 -10.83 -8.27
CA GLY A 52 7.07 -12.11 -7.66
C GLY A 52 6.74 -13.29 -8.57
N TYR A 53 7.22 -14.45 -8.20
CA TYR A 53 6.81 -15.74 -8.72
C TYR A 53 6.52 -16.67 -7.55
N SER A 54 5.37 -17.32 -7.59
CA SER A 54 4.94 -18.34 -6.64
C SER A 54 4.58 -19.60 -7.42
N ASP A 55 5.12 -20.74 -6.99
CA ASP A 55 4.83 -22.01 -7.66
C ASP A 55 3.38 -22.49 -7.48
N SER A 56 2.70 -21.99 -6.45
CA SER A 56 1.33 -22.35 -6.13
C SER A 56 0.28 -21.30 -6.52
N ARG A 57 0.70 -20.01 -6.70
CA ARG A 57 -0.22 -18.88 -6.87
C ARG A 57 0.01 -18.06 -8.12
N GLY A 58 1.10 -18.30 -8.87
CA GLY A 58 1.40 -17.57 -10.10
C GLY A 58 2.28 -16.33 -9.90
N LEU A 59 1.91 -15.19 -10.44
CA LEU A 59 2.74 -13.99 -10.54
C LEU A 59 2.19 -12.85 -9.66
N PRO A 60 2.51 -12.80 -8.35
CA PRO A 60 2.15 -11.66 -7.52
C PRO A 60 2.94 -10.41 -7.94
N LEU A 61 2.27 -9.27 -7.93
CA LEU A 61 2.86 -7.96 -8.13
C LEU A 61 2.49 -7.07 -6.97
N ALA A 62 3.47 -6.53 -6.26
CA ALA A 62 3.22 -5.52 -5.25
C ALA A 62 3.98 -4.22 -5.58
N PHE A 63 3.39 -3.10 -5.22
CA PHE A 63 4.05 -1.81 -5.32
C PHE A 63 3.77 -0.95 -4.08
N ASN A 64 4.68 -0.05 -3.81
CA ASN A 64 4.56 0.94 -2.76
C ASN A 64 5.22 2.23 -3.23
N THR A 65 4.53 3.34 -3.06
CA THR A 65 5.12 4.67 -3.27
C THR A 65 4.72 5.60 -2.13
N THR A 66 5.65 6.44 -1.72
CA THR A 66 5.42 7.50 -0.75
C THR A 66 5.93 8.80 -1.34
N TYR A 67 5.12 9.82 -1.29
CA TYR A 67 5.49 11.18 -1.66
C TYR A 67 5.38 12.07 -0.43
N ASN A 68 6.41 12.89 -0.21
CA ASN A 68 6.40 13.93 0.79
C ASN A 68 6.74 15.26 0.10
N GLY A 69 5.93 16.25 0.35
CA GLY A 69 6.09 17.59 -0.22
C GLY A 69 5.58 18.66 0.73
N ASP A 70 5.72 19.90 0.31
CA ASP A 70 5.27 21.04 1.09
C ASP A 70 3.74 21.03 1.22
N GLY A 71 3.26 20.78 2.45
CA GLY A 71 1.83 20.68 2.75
C GLY A 71 1.10 19.45 2.18
N PHE A 72 1.80 18.50 1.54
CA PHE A 72 1.20 17.33 0.95
C PHE A 72 2.03 16.07 1.20
N SER A 73 1.41 15.02 1.72
CA SER A 73 2.01 13.70 1.80
C SER A 73 1.04 12.65 1.29
N CYS A 74 1.57 11.67 0.57
CA CYS A 74 0.79 10.59 -0.01
C CYS A 74 1.52 9.26 0.14
N SER A 75 0.81 8.20 0.46
CA SER A 75 1.30 6.82 0.43
C SER A 75 0.31 5.97 -0.34
N LEU A 76 0.78 5.31 -1.38
CA LEU A 76 -0.02 4.37 -2.17
C LEU A 76 0.65 3.01 -2.13
N ARG A 77 -0.10 1.99 -1.74
CA ARG A 77 0.32 0.58 -1.76
C ARG A 77 -0.67 -0.19 -2.60
N GLY A 78 -0.15 -1.11 -3.39
CA GLY A 78 -0.97 -2.00 -4.17
C GLY A 78 -0.40 -3.40 -4.20
N PHE A 79 -1.29 -4.35 -4.34
CA PHE A 79 -1.02 -5.75 -4.57
C PHE A 79 -1.98 -6.27 -5.62
N TYR A 80 -1.48 -7.09 -6.51
CA TYR A 80 -2.28 -7.79 -7.53
C TYR A 80 -1.75 -9.21 -7.71
N LEU A 81 -2.66 -10.14 -7.87
CA LEU A 81 -2.37 -11.53 -8.17
C LEU A 81 -3.51 -12.09 -9.03
N ASP A 82 -3.18 -12.69 -10.16
CA ASP A 82 -4.10 -13.58 -10.86
C ASP A 82 -3.85 -15.00 -10.33
N ASP A 83 -4.78 -15.46 -9.49
CA ASP A 83 -4.64 -16.64 -8.66
C ASP A 83 -5.54 -17.76 -9.16
N ASP A 84 -4.95 -18.71 -9.82
CA ASP A 84 -5.65 -19.86 -10.40
C ASP A 84 -6.18 -20.86 -9.37
N LEU A 85 -5.86 -20.69 -8.07
CA LEU A 85 -6.36 -21.57 -7.03
C LEU A 85 -7.85 -21.33 -6.75
N ALA A 86 -8.65 -22.33 -7.06
CA ALA A 86 -10.08 -22.33 -6.77
C ALA A 86 -10.42 -22.43 -5.27
N LYS A 87 -9.42 -22.73 -4.41
CA LYS A 87 -9.62 -22.96 -2.98
C LYS A 87 -8.66 -22.14 -2.15
N ASP A 88 -9.21 -21.31 -1.33
CA ASP A 88 -8.49 -20.55 -0.31
C ASP A 88 -8.70 -21.13 1.08
N PHE A 89 -7.85 -20.72 1.99
CA PHE A 89 -8.00 -21.08 3.39
C PHE A 89 -8.33 -19.81 4.18
N HIS A 90 -9.47 -19.84 4.83
CA HIS A 90 -9.75 -18.83 5.85
C HIS A 90 -8.63 -18.85 6.92
N PRO A 91 -8.30 -17.71 7.58
CA PRO A 91 -7.30 -17.67 8.66
C PRO A 91 -7.49 -18.72 9.76
N LEU A 92 -8.72 -19.24 9.90
CA LEU A 92 -9.08 -20.35 10.84
C LEU A 92 -8.97 -21.74 10.20
N GLY A 93 -8.34 -21.88 9.02
CA GLY A 93 -8.09 -23.17 8.36
C GLY A 93 -9.29 -23.78 7.62
N ARG A 94 -10.37 -23.04 7.41
CA ARG A 94 -11.53 -23.54 6.65
C ARG A 94 -11.33 -23.30 5.15
N PRO A 95 -11.57 -24.30 4.29
CA PRO A 95 -11.52 -24.08 2.85
C PRO A 95 -12.66 -23.15 2.39
N ILE A 96 -12.34 -22.25 1.50
CA ILE A 96 -13.29 -21.30 0.90
C ILE A 96 -13.18 -21.43 -0.61
N THR A 97 -14.31 -21.44 -1.30
CA THR A 97 -14.37 -21.41 -2.76
C THR A 97 -14.58 -19.95 -3.20
N ARG A 98 -13.81 -19.50 -4.18
CA ARG A 98 -13.92 -18.18 -4.78
C ARG A 98 -14.50 -18.24 -6.17
N ASP A 99 -15.22 -17.20 -6.55
CA ASP A 99 -15.77 -17.03 -7.89
C ASP A 99 -14.83 -16.24 -8.82
N ASN A 100 -13.80 -15.60 -8.28
CA ASN A 100 -12.86 -14.74 -9.02
C ASN A 100 -11.40 -15.10 -8.72
N SER A 101 -10.61 -15.27 -9.80
CA SER A 101 -9.16 -15.48 -9.70
C SER A 101 -8.38 -14.20 -9.42
N GLN A 102 -8.89 -13.05 -9.85
CA GLN A 102 -8.20 -11.78 -9.69
C GLN A 102 -8.28 -11.27 -8.25
N ARG A 103 -7.13 -11.12 -7.64
CA ARG A 103 -6.99 -10.64 -6.27
C ARG A 103 -6.19 -9.36 -6.23
N TYR A 104 -6.73 -8.37 -5.55
CA TYR A 104 -6.04 -7.09 -5.39
C TYR A 104 -6.35 -6.44 -4.05
N LEU A 105 -5.40 -5.63 -3.62
CA LEU A 105 -5.51 -4.73 -2.48
C LEU A 105 -4.89 -3.41 -2.88
N ILE A 106 -5.60 -2.31 -2.65
CA ILE A 106 -5.11 -0.95 -2.83
C ILE A 106 -5.34 -0.21 -1.52
N ASN A 107 -4.28 0.33 -0.96
CA ASN A 107 -4.35 1.22 0.19
C ASN A 107 -3.76 2.56 -0.21
N TRP A 108 -4.55 3.62 -0.13
CA TRP A 108 -4.16 4.98 -0.45
C TRP A 108 -4.39 5.89 0.75
N LYS A 109 -3.30 6.47 1.27
CA LYS A 109 -3.30 7.43 2.36
C LYS A 109 -2.81 8.76 1.85
N ASN A 110 -3.50 9.80 2.23
CA ASN A 110 -3.20 11.13 1.78
C ASN A 110 -3.46 12.14 2.88
N ARG A 111 -2.58 13.13 2.99
CA ARG A 111 -2.75 14.27 3.88
C ARG A 111 -2.42 15.55 3.13
N TRP A 112 -3.35 16.48 3.14
CA TRP A 112 -3.20 17.84 2.62
C TRP A 112 -3.26 18.84 3.76
N GLN A 113 -2.21 19.59 3.95
CA GLN A 113 -2.22 20.81 4.75
C GLN A 113 -2.71 21.94 3.86
N LEU A 114 -3.98 22.32 3.99
CA LEU A 114 -4.63 23.33 3.15
C LEU A 114 -4.13 24.74 3.52
N ASN A 115 -3.85 24.97 4.81
CA ASN A 115 -3.20 26.15 5.36
C ASN A 115 -2.71 25.84 6.78
N GLU A 116 -2.27 26.84 7.54
CA GLU A 116 -1.74 26.66 8.91
C GLU A 116 -2.72 25.98 9.87
N GLN A 117 -4.02 26.12 9.64
CA GLN A 117 -5.05 25.62 10.53
C GLN A 117 -5.80 24.41 9.97
N TRP A 118 -5.93 24.27 8.66
CA TRP A 118 -6.78 23.26 8.03
C TRP A 118 -5.97 22.15 7.36
N ALA A 119 -6.35 20.92 7.62
CA ALA A 119 -5.84 19.73 6.95
C ALA A 119 -6.98 18.80 6.50
N LEU A 120 -6.78 18.13 5.36
CA LEU A 120 -7.63 17.07 4.83
C LEU A 120 -6.84 15.76 4.84
N ASP A 121 -7.38 14.74 5.48
CA ASP A 121 -6.84 13.39 5.48
C ASP A 121 -7.79 12.46 4.71
N ALA A 122 -7.22 11.57 3.92
CA ALA A 122 -7.96 10.47 3.28
C ALA A 122 -7.17 9.16 3.47
N ASP A 123 -7.86 8.11 3.89
CA ASP A 123 -7.36 6.75 3.99
C ASP A 123 -8.37 5.84 3.29
N LEU A 124 -8.00 5.31 2.11
CA LEU A 124 -8.87 4.47 1.31
C LEU A 124 -8.27 3.08 1.19
N ASP A 125 -9.05 2.07 1.58
CA ASP A 125 -8.73 0.65 1.46
C ASP A 125 -9.72 -0.02 0.52
N ILE A 126 -9.22 -0.56 -0.58
CA ILE A 126 -10.01 -1.27 -1.59
C ILE A 126 -9.42 -2.67 -1.77
N ALA A 127 -10.22 -3.69 -1.56
CA ALA A 127 -9.83 -5.07 -1.75
C ALA A 127 -10.79 -5.81 -2.67
N SER A 128 -10.29 -6.77 -3.44
CA SER A 128 -11.12 -7.64 -4.29
C SER A 128 -12.09 -8.50 -3.48
N ASP A 129 -11.65 -8.89 -2.28
CA ASP A 129 -12.42 -9.69 -1.33
C ASP A 129 -11.82 -9.55 0.08
N HIS A 130 -12.59 -9.96 1.09
CA HIS A 130 -12.22 -9.85 2.51
C HIS A 130 -11.06 -10.78 2.94
N LEU A 131 -10.65 -11.72 2.09
CA LEU A 131 -9.59 -12.69 2.40
C LEU A 131 -8.19 -12.25 1.95
N VAL A 132 -8.09 -11.27 1.04
CA VAL A 132 -6.78 -10.79 0.53
C VAL A 132 -5.89 -10.33 1.67
N SER A 133 -6.40 -9.50 2.57
CA SER A 133 -5.63 -8.96 3.68
C SER A 133 -5.17 -10.04 4.67
N PRO A 134 -6.04 -10.93 5.21
CA PRO A 134 -5.60 -11.96 6.15
C PRO A 134 -4.71 -13.03 5.50
N GLU A 135 -4.86 -13.30 4.23
CA GLU A 135 -4.11 -14.33 3.52
C GLU A 135 -2.70 -13.88 3.15
N PHE A 136 -2.57 -12.72 2.51
CA PHE A 136 -1.29 -12.24 2.00
C PHE A 136 -0.60 -11.21 2.91
N PHE A 137 -1.36 -10.56 3.79
CA PHE A 137 -0.87 -9.49 4.66
C PHE A 137 -1.19 -9.75 6.13
N ARG A 138 -1.19 -11.01 6.55
CA ARG A 138 -1.60 -11.45 7.89
C ARG A 138 -1.04 -10.60 9.03
N ARG A 139 0.24 -10.22 8.96
CA ARG A 139 0.86 -9.39 10.01
C ARG A 139 0.24 -7.99 10.09
N SER A 140 -0.03 -7.39 8.95
CA SER A 140 -0.67 -6.07 8.88
C SER A 140 -2.14 -6.16 9.26
N TRP A 141 -2.83 -7.22 8.86
CA TRP A 141 -4.22 -7.47 9.20
C TRP A 141 -4.44 -7.69 10.71
N LEU A 142 -3.56 -8.43 11.40
CA LEU A 142 -3.65 -8.64 12.85
C LEU A 142 -3.44 -7.36 13.68
N ILE A 143 -2.83 -6.34 13.11
CA ILE A 143 -2.54 -5.06 13.78
C ILE A 143 -3.62 -4.01 13.48
N ARG A 144 -4.33 -4.15 12.36
CA ARG A 144 -5.41 -3.25 11.93
C ARG A 144 -6.75 -3.92 12.28
N ASP A 145 -7.50 -3.28 13.14
CA ASP A 145 -8.95 -3.46 13.16
C ASP A 145 -9.49 -3.01 11.81
N ASP A 146 -10.46 -3.73 11.30
CA ASP A 146 -11.11 -3.62 9.98
C ASP A 146 -10.78 -2.34 9.19
N ALA A 147 -10.12 -2.52 8.03
CA ALA A 147 -9.68 -1.41 7.20
C ALA A 147 -10.88 -0.62 6.66
N GLU A 148 -11.31 0.38 7.40
CA GLU A 148 -12.37 1.30 6.99
C GLU A 148 -11.77 2.43 6.17
N SER A 149 -12.38 2.71 5.02
CA SER A 149 -12.05 3.89 4.23
C SER A 149 -12.60 5.14 4.91
N THR A 150 -11.76 6.14 5.12
CA THR A 150 -12.14 7.36 5.82
C THR A 150 -11.68 8.61 5.08
N VAL A 151 -12.49 9.67 5.17
CA VAL A 151 -12.10 11.01 4.76
C VAL A 151 -12.40 11.97 5.91
N GLY A 152 -11.39 12.71 6.34
CA GLY A 152 -11.48 13.62 7.48
C GLY A 152 -10.99 15.02 7.16
N LEU A 153 -11.75 16.02 7.62
CA LEU A 153 -11.36 17.42 7.62
C LEU A 153 -11.04 17.85 9.04
N PHE A 154 -9.87 18.45 9.24
CA PHE A 154 -9.37 18.86 10.53
C PHE A 154 -9.09 20.35 10.53
N ASN A 155 -9.49 21.01 11.61
CA ASN A 155 -9.11 22.39 11.89
C ASN A 155 -8.45 22.47 13.28
N ARG A 156 -7.32 23.12 13.35
CA ARG A 156 -6.61 23.40 14.59
C ARG A 156 -6.29 24.89 14.69
N ALA A 157 -6.91 25.57 15.63
CA ALA A 157 -6.58 26.92 16.03
C ALA A 157 -5.97 26.90 17.45
N ASP A 158 -5.48 28.05 17.92
CA ASP A 158 -4.79 28.14 19.22
C ASP A 158 -5.66 27.69 20.39
N ASP A 159 -6.97 28.02 20.32
CA ASP A 159 -7.93 27.80 21.42
C ASP A 159 -8.96 26.69 21.16
N TYR A 160 -9.00 26.08 19.95
CA TYR A 160 -9.96 25.03 19.64
C TYR A 160 -9.44 24.05 18.60
N TYR A 161 -10.01 22.85 18.65
CA TYR A 161 -9.83 21.79 17.66
C TYR A 161 -11.20 21.34 17.13
N PHE A 162 -11.32 21.24 15.83
CA PHE A 162 -12.49 20.67 15.15
C PHE A 162 -12.07 19.55 14.22
N SER A 163 -12.83 18.45 14.22
CA SER A 163 -12.67 17.39 13.24
C SER A 163 -14.02 16.87 12.76
N ALA A 164 -14.10 16.59 11.47
CA ALA A 164 -15.24 15.90 10.86
C ALA A 164 -14.68 14.75 10.03
N THR A 165 -15.10 13.54 10.31
CA THR A 165 -14.65 12.33 9.60
C THR A 165 -15.88 11.58 9.08
N VAL A 166 -15.78 11.13 7.84
CA VAL A 166 -16.76 10.26 7.19
C VAL A 166 -16.10 8.92 6.93
N THR A 167 -16.72 7.85 7.41
CA THR A 167 -16.34 6.47 7.08
C THR A 167 -17.12 6.03 5.84
N LEU A 168 -16.43 5.46 4.87
CA LEU A 168 -17.01 4.95 3.65
C LEU A 168 -17.20 3.44 3.79
N PRO A 169 -18.30 2.87 3.31
CA PRO A 169 -18.57 1.44 3.37
C PRO A 169 -17.66 0.63 2.44
#